data_0e150d1232cfc47abc5680c5b0ef8ae6
#
_entry.id   0e150d1232cfc47abc5680c5b0ef8ae6
#
_cell.length_a   1.000
_cell.length_b   1.000
_cell.length_c   1.000
_cell.angle_alpha   90.00
_cell.angle_beta   90.00
_cell.angle_gamma   90.00
#
_symmetry.space_group_name_H-M   'P 1'
#
loop_
_entity.id
_entity.type
_entity.pdbx_description
1 polymer ?
#
loop_
_entity_poly.entity_id
_entity_poly.type
_entity_poly.pdbx_seq_one_letter_code
_entity_poly.pdbx_strand_id
1 'polypeptide(L)'
;METVQSALYLFCFARSNLIGELEGTGVDGQHPLSVFRPFPNLCAVQSEVRLEDFCGATAELRMQDLAWIGPRALRHEAVVEEVMRHSPVLPVRFGTLFSSQERLAEFVDRHGAAISQFLERVANQEEWSVRGLLDRRQAGRALTSASLAAQEAQLAALLPGRRYFEEQRIRAGAEKELSLWLEETRRQVANHLRQQASDFCECPEVPRESPESGIEVVLNWAFLLPKSATPAFRARINQVNEKHAMGGLVLELSGPWPPYRFVPPLSIGATP
;
A
#
# COMPACT_ATOMS: atom_id res chain seq x y z
N MET A 1 20.43 27.64 -28.76
CA MET A 1 20.30 26.26 -28.25
C MET A 1 19.97 26.41 -26.77
N GLU A 2 18.73 26.18 -26.39
CA GLU A 2 18.37 26.10 -24.96
C GLU A 2 19.14 24.90 -24.36
N THR A 3 19.93 25.17 -23.34
CA THR A 3 20.59 24.13 -22.57
C THR A 3 19.49 23.34 -21.86
N VAL A 4 19.24 22.11 -22.32
CA VAL A 4 18.33 21.20 -21.66
C VAL A 4 18.90 20.93 -20.26
N GLN A 5 18.23 21.43 -19.23
CA GLN A 5 18.62 21.14 -17.85
C GLN A 5 18.29 19.69 -17.54
N SER A 6 19.30 18.93 -17.12
CA SER A 6 19.13 17.56 -16.60
C SER A 6 19.01 17.56 -15.09
N ALA A 7 18.36 16.54 -14.57
CA ALA A 7 18.26 16.23 -13.13
C ALA A 7 18.51 14.73 -12.91
N LEU A 8 18.83 14.36 -11.70
CA LEU A 8 18.95 12.98 -11.29
C LEU A 8 17.63 12.50 -10.69
N TYR A 9 17.02 11.53 -11.33
CA TYR A 9 15.84 10.84 -10.82
C TYR A 9 16.27 9.69 -9.91
N LEU A 10 15.82 9.71 -8.65
CA LEU A 10 16.15 8.68 -7.68
C LEU A 10 15.03 7.64 -7.61
N PHE A 11 15.42 6.34 -7.59
CA PHE A 11 14.51 5.21 -7.44
C PHE A 11 14.48 4.69 -6.00
N CYS A 12 15.64 4.39 -5.45
CA CYS A 12 15.77 3.85 -4.10
C CYS A 12 17.21 3.98 -3.59
N PHE A 13 17.35 3.76 -2.28
CA PHE A 13 18.64 3.43 -1.66
C PHE A 13 18.72 1.95 -1.38
N ALA A 14 19.93 1.38 -1.45
CA ALA A 14 20.21 -0.03 -1.23
C ALA A 14 21.59 -0.23 -0.61
N ARG A 15 21.93 -1.46 -0.24
CA ARG A 15 23.26 -1.81 0.26
C ARG A 15 24.24 -1.91 -0.90
N SER A 16 25.31 -1.12 -0.85
CA SER A 16 26.29 -1.00 -1.94
C SER A 16 26.97 -2.32 -2.30
N ASN A 17 27.24 -3.17 -1.31
CA ASN A 17 27.91 -4.46 -1.51
C ASN A 17 27.01 -5.55 -2.13
N LEU A 18 25.71 -5.31 -2.25
CA LEU A 18 24.75 -6.26 -2.81
C LEU A 18 24.28 -5.88 -4.22
N ILE A 19 24.58 -4.66 -4.68
CA ILE A 19 24.15 -4.14 -5.97
C ILE A 19 25.39 -3.98 -6.87
N GLY A 20 25.39 -4.67 -8.00
CA GLY A 20 26.37 -4.49 -9.07
C GLY A 20 26.04 -3.32 -9.99
N GLU A 21 26.44 -3.43 -11.23
CA GLU A 21 25.93 -2.57 -12.30
C GLU A 21 24.51 -3.02 -12.68
N LEU A 22 23.63 -2.05 -12.92
CA LEU A 22 22.25 -2.32 -13.33
C LEU A 22 22.12 -2.07 -14.83
N GLU A 23 21.62 -3.06 -15.52
CA GLU A 23 21.26 -2.93 -16.93
C GLU A 23 19.83 -2.37 -17.07
N GLY A 24 19.59 -1.64 -18.15
CA GLY A 24 18.26 -1.11 -18.48
C GLY A 24 18.20 0.40 -18.53
N THR A 25 16.99 0.89 -18.77
CA THR A 25 16.69 2.30 -18.90
C THR A 25 15.93 2.84 -17.70
N GLY A 26 16.16 4.10 -17.40
CA GLY A 26 15.49 4.81 -16.31
C GLY A 26 14.01 5.09 -16.57
N VAL A 27 13.46 5.96 -15.76
CA VAL A 27 12.02 6.27 -15.72
C VAL A 27 11.47 6.79 -17.06
N ASP A 28 12.28 7.49 -17.83
CA ASP A 28 11.90 8.02 -19.15
C ASP A 28 12.01 6.99 -20.30
N GLY A 29 12.65 5.85 -20.04
CA GLY A 29 12.90 4.78 -21.01
C GLY A 29 14.02 5.10 -22.00
N GLN A 30 14.84 6.12 -21.74
CA GLN A 30 15.90 6.58 -22.64
C GLN A 30 17.28 6.57 -21.97
N HIS A 31 17.41 7.25 -20.83
CA HIS A 31 18.67 7.31 -20.11
C HIS A 31 18.95 6.00 -19.34
N PRO A 32 20.22 5.58 -19.28
CA PRO A 32 20.58 4.34 -18.57
C PRO A 32 20.39 4.49 -17.06
N LEU A 33 20.17 3.35 -16.40
CA LEU A 33 20.30 3.24 -14.96
C LEU A 33 21.76 3.42 -14.54
N SER A 34 21.96 4.02 -13.38
CA SER A 34 23.28 4.17 -12.76
C SER A 34 23.21 3.97 -11.26
N VAL A 35 24.34 3.54 -10.68
CA VAL A 35 24.45 3.30 -9.24
C VAL A 35 25.49 4.25 -8.67
N PHE A 36 25.02 5.22 -7.91
CA PHE A 36 25.89 6.17 -7.21
C PHE A 36 26.24 5.63 -5.81
N ARG A 37 27.52 5.60 -5.46
CA ARG A 37 28.06 5.04 -4.21
C ARG A 37 28.77 6.12 -3.38
N PRO A 38 27.99 7.00 -2.68
CA PRO A 38 28.59 8.06 -1.87
C PRO A 38 29.34 7.53 -0.64
N PHE A 39 28.95 6.34 -0.15
CA PHE A 39 29.53 5.66 1.02
C PHE A 39 29.75 4.16 0.77
N PRO A 40 30.70 3.51 1.47
CA PRO A 40 31.04 2.10 1.24
C PRO A 40 29.85 1.13 1.33
N ASN A 41 28.91 1.40 2.24
CA ASN A 41 27.81 0.48 2.55
C ASN A 41 26.45 0.90 1.96
N LEU A 42 26.38 2.04 1.29
CA LEU A 42 25.16 2.62 0.80
C LEU A 42 25.28 3.05 -0.66
N CYS A 43 24.30 2.71 -1.46
CA CYS A 43 24.19 3.21 -2.83
C CYS A 43 22.80 3.77 -3.12
N ALA A 44 22.75 4.66 -4.10
CA ALA A 44 21.54 5.23 -4.68
C ALA A 44 21.38 4.75 -6.11
N VAL A 45 20.23 4.21 -6.45
CA VAL A 45 19.86 3.82 -7.82
C VAL A 45 19.16 4.98 -8.48
N GLN A 46 19.70 5.45 -9.60
CA GLN A 46 19.26 6.68 -10.27
C GLN A 46 19.34 6.58 -11.79
N SER A 47 18.73 7.54 -12.49
CA SER A 47 18.96 7.81 -13.89
C SER A 47 18.93 9.31 -14.14
N GLU A 48 19.51 9.78 -15.25
CA GLU A 48 19.27 11.15 -15.69
C GLU A 48 17.85 11.29 -16.25
N VAL A 49 17.29 12.49 -16.11
CA VAL A 49 16.02 12.89 -16.73
C VAL A 49 16.10 14.36 -17.14
N ARG A 50 15.25 14.75 -18.08
CA ARG A 50 15.05 16.16 -18.42
C ARG A 50 14.27 16.83 -17.30
N LEU A 51 14.79 17.92 -16.75
CA LEU A 51 14.14 18.64 -15.64
C LEU A 51 12.73 19.11 -16.00
N GLU A 52 12.53 19.58 -17.25
CA GLU A 52 11.23 20.04 -17.78
C GLU A 52 10.12 18.97 -17.78
N ASP A 53 10.49 17.68 -17.71
CA ASP A 53 9.52 16.57 -17.67
C ASP A 53 8.89 16.41 -16.29
N PHE A 54 9.57 16.88 -15.24
CA PHE A 54 9.15 16.68 -13.85
C PHE A 54 8.96 17.96 -13.05
N CYS A 55 9.39 19.10 -13.56
CA CYS A 55 9.30 20.40 -12.89
C CYS A 55 8.67 21.47 -13.80
N GLY A 56 7.94 22.42 -13.17
CA GLY A 56 7.28 23.53 -13.85
C GLY A 56 5.84 23.24 -14.29
N ALA A 57 5.17 24.24 -14.82
CA ALA A 57 3.74 24.18 -15.14
C ALA A 57 3.35 23.05 -16.12
N THR A 58 4.22 22.73 -17.08
CA THR A 58 4.00 21.63 -18.03
C THR A 58 4.06 20.27 -17.33
N ALA A 59 4.94 20.12 -16.34
CA ALA A 59 5.07 18.88 -15.58
C ALA A 59 3.82 18.61 -14.72
N GLU A 60 3.20 19.65 -14.13
CA GLU A 60 1.96 19.49 -13.37
C GLU A 60 0.82 18.92 -14.23
N LEU A 61 0.71 19.35 -15.48
CA LEU A 61 -0.27 18.81 -16.43
C LEU A 61 0.05 17.35 -16.81
N ARG A 62 1.33 17.05 -17.05
CA ARG A 62 1.79 15.67 -17.36
C ARG A 62 1.56 14.71 -16.22
N MET A 63 1.72 15.15 -14.95
CA MET A 63 1.46 14.33 -13.76
C MET A 63 -0.02 13.98 -13.58
N GLN A 64 -0.94 14.65 -14.29
CA GLN A 64 -2.36 14.32 -14.33
C GLN A 64 -2.72 13.45 -15.55
N ASP A 65 -1.83 13.31 -16.52
CA ASP A 65 -2.04 12.50 -17.73
C ASP A 65 -1.61 11.04 -17.46
N LEU A 66 -2.59 10.14 -17.36
CA LEU A 66 -2.37 8.71 -17.16
C LEU A 66 -1.55 8.06 -18.28
N ALA A 67 -1.64 8.56 -19.53
CA ALA A 67 -0.87 8.05 -20.64
C ALA A 67 0.62 8.40 -20.51
N TRP A 68 0.93 9.53 -19.87
CA TRP A 68 2.31 9.95 -19.60
C TRP A 68 2.87 9.32 -18.32
N ILE A 69 2.12 9.37 -17.21
CA ILE A 69 2.60 8.91 -15.90
C ILE A 69 2.63 7.38 -15.78
N GLY A 70 1.64 6.68 -16.34
CA GLY A 70 1.48 5.24 -16.18
C GLY A 70 2.71 4.43 -16.58
N PRO A 71 3.25 4.56 -17.82
CA PRO A 71 4.45 3.83 -18.22
C PRO A 71 5.69 4.18 -17.36
N ARG A 72 5.79 5.42 -16.87
CA ARG A 72 6.90 5.88 -16.02
C ARG A 72 6.80 5.31 -14.60
N ALA A 73 5.61 5.31 -14.04
CA ALA A 73 5.36 4.71 -12.73
C ALA A 73 5.65 3.19 -12.74
N LEU A 74 5.25 2.50 -13.80
CA LEU A 74 5.56 1.08 -13.96
C LEU A 74 7.07 0.82 -14.07
N ARG A 75 7.82 1.66 -14.80
CA ARG A 75 9.29 1.54 -14.86
C ARG A 75 9.94 1.84 -13.51
N HIS A 76 9.46 2.88 -12.81
CA HIS A 76 9.94 3.18 -11.46
C HIS A 76 9.81 1.96 -10.55
N GLU A 77 8.61 1.38 -10.49
CA GLU A 77 8.32 0.21 -9.67
C GLU A 77 9.17 -1.00 -10.08
N ALA A 78 9.28 -1.28 -11.39
CA ALA A 78 10.08 -2.39 -11.89
C ALA A 78 11.58 -2.27 -11.50
N VAL A 79 12.14 -1.06 -11.52
CA VAL A 79 13.54 -0.83 -11.08
C VAL A 79 13.67 -1.09 -9.59
N VAL A 80 12.75 -0.57 -8.76
CA VAL A 80 12.79 -0.77 -7.31
C VAL A 80 12.62 -2.25 -6.95
N GLU A 81 11.69 -2.95 -7.60
CA GLU A 81 11.49 -4.40 -7.42
C GLU A 81 12.72 -5.21 -7.83
N GLU A 82 13.37 -4.84 -8.94
CA GLU A 82 14.61 -5.50 -9.37
C GLU A 82 15.71 -5.37 -8.33
N VAL A 83 15.93 -4.16 -7.81
CA VAL A 83 16.90 -3.92 -6.73
C VAL A 83 16.53 -4.69 -5.47
N MET A 84 15.24 -4.76 -5.14
CA MET A 84 14.73 -5.47 -3.95
C MET A 84 14.99 -6.98 -3.99
N ARG A 85 15.13 -7.58 -5.17
CA ARG A 85 15.51 -9.01 -5.30
C ARG A 85 16.91 -9.30 -4.77
N HIS A 86 17.78 -8.31 -4.79
CA HIS A 86 19.20 -8.46 -4.45
C HIS A 86 19.56 -7.84 -3.10
N SER A 87 18.85 -6.79 -2.67
CA SER A 87 19.16 -6.01 -1.49
C SER A 87 17.91 -5.55 -0.77
N PRO A 88 17.92 -5.35 0.56
CA PRO A 88 16.95 -4.48 1.19
C PRO A 88 16.94 -3.12 0.50
N VAL A 89 15.78 -2.53 0.32
CA VAL A 89 15.62 -1.22 -0.35
C VAL A 89 14.91 -0.23 0.55
N LEU A 90 15.32 1.02 0.48
CA LEU A 90 14.53 2.16 0.90
C LEU A 90 13.99 2.82 -0.38
N PRO A 91 12.74 2.52 -0.77
CA PRO A 91 12.16 3.09 -1.97
C PRO A 91 11.84 4.56 -1.73
N VAL A 92 11.97 5.39 -2.78
CA VAL A 92 11.54 6.78 -2.73
C VAL A 92 10.27 6.97 -3.56
N ARG A 93 9.58 8.07 -3.33
CA ARG A 93 8.36 8.37 -4.07
C ARG A 93 8.68 8.66 -5.53
N PHE A 94 7.78 8.26 -6.43
CA PHE A 94 7.84 8.64 -7.83
C PHE A 94 8.01 10.17 -7.97
N GLY A 95 8.90 10.59 -8.89
CA GLY A 95 9.19 12.01 -9.11
C GLY A 95 10.20 12.61 -8.11
N THR A 96 10.93 11.80 -7.35
CA THR A 96 12.02 12.29 -6.48
C THR A 96 13.23 12.65 -7.33
N LEU A 97 13.63 13.94 -7.29
CA LEU A 97 14.71 14.50 -8.10
C LEU A 97 15.79 15.15 -7.24
N PHE A 98 17.01 15.13 -7.77
CA PHE A 98 18.13 15.92 -7.28
C PHE A 98 18.76 16.71 -8.45
N SER A 99 19.15 17.94 -8.17
CA SER A 99 19.74 18.81 -9.22
C SER A 99 21.17 18.39 -9.59
N SER A 100 21.86 17.65 -8.73
CA SER A 100 23.21 17.13 -9.00
C SER A 100 23.60 15.99 -8.07
N GLN A 101 24.71 15.30 -8.38
CA GLN A 101 25.29 14.26 -7.52
C GLN A 101 25.78 14.82 -6.18
N GLU A 102 26.26 16.05 -6.14
CA GLU A 102 26.71 16.72 -4.93
C GLU A 102 25.51 16.91 -3.96
N ARG A 103 24.36 17.34 -4.48
CA ARG A 103 23.14 17.48 -3.67
C ARG A 103 22.64 16.13 -3.13
N LEU A 104 22.72 15.08 -3.94
CA LEU A 104 22.41 13.73 -3.49
C LEU A 104 23.41 13.25 -2.42
N ALA A 105 24.69 13.53 -2.59
CA ALA A 105 25.72 13.20 -1.59
C ALA A 105 25.47 13.94 -0.27
N GLU A 106 25.19 15.24 -0.30
CA GLU A 106 24.82 16.05 0.87
C GLU A 106 23.59 15.48 1.61
N PHE A 107 22.59 15.02 0.84
CA PHE A 107 21.41 14.39 1.40
C PHE A 107 21.77 13.08 2.11
N VAL A 108 22.58 12.24 1.46
CA VAL A 108 23.01 10.96 2.04
C VAL A 108 23.93 11.19 3.26
N ASP A 109 24.79 12.20 3.25
CA ASP A 109 25.62 12.57 4.43
C ASP A 109 24.73 12.89 5.65
N ARG A 110 23.66 13.63 5.42
CA ARG A 110 22.71 14.04 6.47
C ARG A 110 21.82 12.90 6.98
N HIS A 111 21.38 12.01 6.08
CA HIS A 111 20.36 11.00 6.36
C HIS A 111 20.89 9.55 6.33
N GLY A 112 22.14 9.33 6.00
CA GLY A 112 22.74 8.02 5.77
C GLY A 112 22.57 7.05 6.95
N ALA A 113 22.67 7.55 8.18
CA ALA A 113 22.43 6.74 9.38
C ALA A 113 20.99 6.21 9.43
N ALA A 114 19.99 7.07 9.17
CA ALA A 114 18.59 6.68 9.17
C ALA A 114 18.26 5.73 8.01
N ILE A 115 18.85 5.97 6.82
CA ILE A 115 18.73 5.09 5.66
C ILE A 115 19.29 3.70 5.98
N SER A 116 20.50 3.63 6.55
CA SER A 116 21.16 2.38 6.92
C SER A 116 20.35 1.61 7.96
N GLN A 117 19.88 2.27 8.99
CA GLN A 117 19.02 1.67 10.02
C GLN A 117 17.71 1.12 9.42
N PHE A 118 17.11 1.84 8.47
CA PHE A 118 15.95 1.35 7.77
C PHE A 118 16.24 0.09 6.96
N LEU A 119 17.33 0.09 6.17
CA LEU A 119 17.77 -1.08 5.40
C LEU A 119 18.05 -2.31 6.27
N GLU A 120 18.59 -2.08 7.48
CA GLU A 120 18.75 -3.16 8.47
C GLU A 120 17.40 -3.67 8.96
N ARG A 121 16.48 -2.78 9.29
CA ARG A 121 15.13 -3.13 9.78
C ARG A 121 14.35 -3.95 8.76
N VAL A 122 14.40 -3.61 7.47
CA VAL A 122 13.64 -4.30 6.42
C VAL A 122 14.40 -5.50 5.82
N ALA A 123 15.64 -5.76 6.26
CA ALA A 123 16.36 -6.96 5.87
C ALA A 123 15.56 -8.22 6.27
N ASN A 124 15.32 -9.13 5.33
CA ASN A 124 14.48 -10.33 5.52
C ASN A 124 13.00 -10.04 5.87
N GLN A 125 12.52 -8.84 5.60
CA GLN A 125 11.12 -8.47 5.74
C GLN A 125 10.49 -8.28 4.34
N GLU A 126 9.17 -8.35 4.31
CA GLU A 126 8.35 -8.10 3.11
C GLU A 126 7.16 -7.23 3.49
N GLU A 127 6.85 -6.22 2.68
CA GLU A 127 5.60 -5.48 2.80
C GLU A 127 4.48 -6.23 2.09
N TRP A 128 3.38 -6.46 2.79
CA TRP A 128 2.17 -7.05 2.25
C TRP A 128 0.98 -6.13 2.49
N SER A 129 0.19 -5.91 1.44
CA SER A 129 -1.05 -5.14 1.54
C SER A 129 -2.25 -6.07 1.71
N VAL A 130 -3.15 -5.72 2.64
CA VAL A 130 -4.43 -6.39 2.87
C VAL A 130 -5.55 -5.39 2.62
N ARG A 131 -6.41 -5.67 1.65
CA ARG A 131 -7.65 -4.92 1.42
C ARG A 131 -8.84 -5.75 1.84
N GLY A 132 -9.74 -5.18 2.61
CA GLY A 132 -11.04 -5.78 2.94
C GLY A 132 -12.12 -5.23 2.04
N LEU A 133 -12.78 -6.12 1.32
CA LEU A 133 -13.89 -5.84 0.42
C LEU A 133 -15.18 -6.31 1.07
N LEU A 134 -16.16 -5.41 1.18
CA LEU A 134 -17.47 -5.71 1.76
C LEU A 134 -18.57 -5.60 0.70
N ASP A 135 -19.29 -6.68 0.46
CA ASP A 135 -20.60 -6.60 -0.17
C ASP A 135 -21.63 -6.17 0.90
N ARG A 136 -21.94 -4.86 0.92
CA ARG A 136 -22.87 -4.27 1.90
C ARG A 136 -24.26 -4.88 1.85
N ARG A 137 -24.74 -5.27 0.66
CA ARG A 137 -26.06 -5.89 0.49
C ARG A 137 -26.09 -7.30 1.09
N GLN A 138 -25.05 -8.09 0.80
CA GLN A 138 -24.93 -9.43 1.37
C GLN A 138 -24.80 -9.37 2.89
N ALA A 139 -23.94 -8.51 3.41
CA ALA A 139 -23.74 -8.31 4.84
C ALA A 139 -25.03 -7.90 5.57
N GLY A 140 -25.75 -6.91 5.01
CA GLY A 140 -27.03 -6.47 5.57
C GLY A 140 -28.08 -7.59 5.60
N ARG A 141 -28.16 -8.43 4.54
CA ARG A 141 -29.07 -9.59 4.51
C ARG A 141 -28.68 -10.64 5.56
N ALA A 142 -27.39 -10.96 5.66
CA ALA A 142 -26.91 -11.94 6.62
C ALA A 142 -27.18 -11.52 8.06
N LEU A 143 -26.92 -10.26 8.42
CA LEU A 143 -27.20 -9.73 9.75
C LEU A 143 -28.70 -9.69 10.04
N THR A 144 -29.51 -9.21 9.11
CA THR A 144 -30.97 -9.19 9.27
C THR A 144 -31.51 -10.60 9.47
N SER A 145 -31.07 -11.58 8.68
CA SER A 145 -31.50 -12.98 8.83
C SER A 145 -31.09 -13.56 10.18
N ALA A 146 -29.85 -13.29 10.63
CA ALA A 146 -29.37 -13.73 11.94
C ALA A 146 -30.18 -13.11 13.09
N SER A 147 -30.49 -11.79 13.01
CA SER A 147 -31.29 -11.09 14.03
C SER A 147 -32.72 -11.58 14.08
N LEU A 148 -33.35 -11.88 12.94
CA LEU A 148 -34.68 -12.48 12.86
C LEU A 148 -34.68 -13.89 13.44
N ALA A 149 -33.72 -14.72 13.09
CA ALA A 149 -33.59 -16.08 13.63
C ALA A 149 -33.35 -16.09 15.15
N ALA A 150 -32.49 -15.19 15.66
CA ALA A 150 -32.24 -15.05 17.09
C ALA A 150 -33.50 -14.63 17.90
N GLN A 151 -34.44 -13.96 17.28
CA GLN A 151 -35.68 -13.46 17.91
C GLN A 151 -36.92 -14.28 17.51
N GLU A 152 -36.75 -15.37 16.75
CA GLU A 152 -37.89 -16.14 16.18
C GLU A 152 -38.91 -16.58 17.23
N ALA A 153 -38.47 -17.12 18.36
CA ALA A 153 -39.34 -17.54 19.44
C ALA A 153 -40.15 -16.38 20.07
N GLN A 154 -39.52 -15.20 20.17
CA GLN A 154 -40.19 -13.98 20.66
C GLN A 154 -41.17 -13.43 19.63
N LEU A 155 -40.79 -13.42 18.35
CA LEU A 155 -41.64 -12.98 17.26
C LEU A 155 -42.84 -13.88 17.05
N ALA A 156 -42.71 -15.21 17.24
CA ALA A 156 -43.78 -16.17 17.14
C ALA A 156 -44.85 -16.02 18.24
N ALA A 157 -44.46 -15.50 19.40
CA ALA A 157 -45.39 -15.22 20.50
C ALA A 157 -46.23 -13.95 20.34
N LEU A 158 -45.89 -13.11 19.32
CA LEU A 158 -46.61 -11.85 19.07
C LEU A 158 -47.83 -12.03 18.18
N LEU A 159 -48.84 -11.16 18.38
CA LEU A 159 -49.97 -11.04 17.44
C LEU A 159 -49.44 -10.57 16.05
N PRO A 160 -50.09 -10.98 14.93
CA PRO A 160 -49.57 -10.76 13.58
C PRO A 160 -49.16 -9.32 13.28
N GLY A 161 -49.98 -8.35 13.71
CA GLY A 161 -49.66 -6.92 13.51
C GLY A 161 -48.40 -6.46 14.26
N ARG A 162 -48.26 -6.86 15.52
CA ARG A 162 -47.06 -6.55 16.33
C ARG A 162 -45.78 -7.23 15.77
N ARG A 163 -45.92 -8.46 15.34
CA ARG A 163 -44.83 -9.20 14.68
C ARG A 163 -44.30 -8.46 13.47
N TYR A 164 -45.20 -7.99 12.59
CA TYR A 164 -44.82 -7.22 11.41
C TYR A 164 -44.04 -5.96 11.78
N PHE A 165 -44.45 -5.18 12.77
CA PHE A 165 -43.73 -3.98 13.20
C PHE A 165 -42.37 -4.29 13.77
N GLU A 166 -42.20 -5.36 14.56
CA GLU A 166 -40.93 -5.78 15.09
C GLU A 166 -39.95 -6.24 13.97
N GLU A 167 -40.43 -7.01 13.00
CA GLU A 167 -39.65 -7.39 11.82
C GLU A 167 -39.18 -6.17 11.02
N GLN A 168 -40.05 -5.15 10.83
CA GLN A 168 -39.66 -3.90 10.18
C GLN A 168 -38.62 -3.11 11.00
N ARG A 169 -38.72 -3.12 12.33
CA ARG A 169 -37.76 -2.47 13.21
C ARG A 169 -36.39 -3.15 13.11
N ILE A 170 -36.33 -4.46 13.06
CA ILE A 170 -35.10 -5.22 12.86
C ILE A 170 -34.46 -4.84 11.52
N ARG A 171 -35.23 -4.81 10.43
CA ARG A 171 -34.73 -4.42 9.11
C ARG A 171 -34.23 -2.99 9.06
N ALA A 172 -34.94 -2.07 9.71
CA ALA A 172 -34.51 -0.67 9.81
C ALA A 172 -33.22 -0.48 10.65
N GLY A 173 -32.99 -1.36 11.62
CA GLY A 173 -31.78 -1.37 12.45
C GLY A 173 -30.54 -1.96 11.77
N ALA A 174 -30.70 -2.65 10.65
CA ALA A 174 -29.64 -3.43 10.01
C ALA A 174 -28.39 -2.61 9.64
N GLU A 175 -28.57 -1.36 9.22
CA GLU A 175 -27.43 -0.49 8.86
C GLU A 175 -26.57 -0.13 10.09
N LYS A 176 -27.19 0.13 11.22
CA LYS A 176 -26.49 0.39 12.47
C LYS A 176 -25.77 -0.88 12.97
N GLU A 177 -26.44 -2.04 12.90
CA GLU A 177 -25.86 -3.33 13.23
C GLU A 177 -24.66 -3.63 12.33
N LEU A 178 -24.77 -3.38 11.02
CA LEU A 178 -23.67 -3.56 10.07
C LEU A 178 -22.46 -2.70 10.43
N SER A 179 -22.66 -1.44 10.78
CA SER A 179 -21.56 -0.55 11.17
C SER A 179 -20.86 -1.05 12.44
N LEU A 180 -21.60 -1.47 13.45
CA LEU A 180 -21.04 -2.01 14.69
C LEU A 180 -20.31 -3.35 14.47
N TRP A 181 -20.89 -4.22 13.66
CA TRP A 181 -20.28 -5.50 13.29
C TRP A 181 -18.97 -5.28 12.53
N LEU A 182 -18.95 -4.33 11.59
CA LEU A 182 -17.77 -4.02 10.79
C LEU A 182 -16.64 -3.47 11.66
N GLU A 183 -16.94 -2.54 12.58
CA GLU A 183 -15.97 -1.97 13.49
C GLU A 183 -15.33 -3.05 14.38
N GLU A 184 -16.16 -3.92 14.97
CA GLU A 184 -15.69 -5.03 15.80
C GLU A 184 -14.86 -6.03 14.97
N THR A 185 -15.32 -6.36 13.76
CA THR A 185 -14.61 -7.27 12.85
C THR A 185 -13.26 -6.69 12.44
N ARG A 186 -13.18 -5.40 12.06
CA ARG A 186 -11.92 -4.68 11.78
C ARG A 186 -10.94 -4.85 12.94
N ARG A 187 -11.38 -4.57 14.15
CA ARG A 187 -10.55 -4.66 15.36
C ARG A 187 -10.03 -6.08 15.59
N GLN A 188 -10.91 -7.09 15.48
CA GLN A 188 -10.53 -8.49 15.67
C GLN A 188 -9.54 -8.97 14.62
N VAL A 189 -9.79 -8.67 13.34
CA VAL A 189 -8.93 -9.04 12.22
C VAL A 189 -7.58 -8.36 12.33
N ALA A 190 -7.54 -7.04 12.62
CA ALA A 190 -6.29 -6.32 12.82
C ALA A 190 -5.46 -6.95 13.94
N ASN A 191 -6.04 -7.21 15.09
CA ASN A 191 -5.35 -7.83 16.22
C ASN A 191 -4.82 -9.24 15.87
N HIS A 192 -5.61 -10.02 15.12
CA HIS A 192 -5.22 -11.36 14.71
C HIS A 192 -4.04 -11.36 13.73
N LEU A 193 -4.05 -10.46 12.73
CA LEU A 193 -3.01 -10.39 11.72
C LEU A 193 -1.72 -9.75 12.25
N ARG A 194 -1.82 -8.72 13.09
CA ARG A 194 -0.67 -8.02 13.69
C ARG A 194 0.26 -8.92 14.51
N GLN A 195 -0.23 -10.05 15.04
CA GLN A 195 0.59 -10.97 15.82
C GLN A 195 1.78 -11.56 15.06
N GLN A 196 1.75 -11.55 13.74
CA GLN A 196 2.83 -12.07 12.88
C GLN A 196 3.64 -10.98 12.21
N ALA A 197 3.25 -9.73 12.36
CA ALA A 197 3.90 -8.60 11.73
C ALA A 197 4.91 -7.95 12.66
N SER A 198 6.04 -7.52 12.08
CA SER A 198 7.02 -6.68 12.76
C SER A 198 6.56 -5.24 12.84
N ASP A 199 5.72 -4.82 11.89
CA ASP A 199 5.13 -3.48 11.85
C ASP A 199 3.80 -3.49 11.09
N PHE A 200 2.97 -2.46 11.31
CA PHE A 200 1.63 -2.36 10.76
C PHE A 200 1.26 -0.89 10.50
N CYS A 201 0.62 -0.64 9.38
CA CYS A 201 0.12 0.69 9.01
C CYS A 201 -1.32 0.59 8.48
N GLU A 202 -2.22 1.41 9.02
CA GLU A 202 -3.52 1.66 8.41
C GLU A 202 -3.34 2.71 7.31
N CYS A 203 -3.75 2.35 6.09
CA CYS A 203 -3.64 3.21 4.92
C CYS A 203 -4.97 3.92 4.68
N PRO A 204 -4.96 5.12 4.08
CA PRO A 204 -6.19 5.75 3.63
C PRO A 204 -6.98 4.82 2.71
N GLU A 205 -8.29 4.80 2.87
CA GLU A 205 -9.18 4.07 1.97
C GLU A 205 -9.13 4.74 0.59
N VAL A 206 -8.89 3.94 -0.44
CA VAL A 206 -8.96 4.40 -1.83
C VAL A 206 -10.37 4.10 -2.32
N PRO A 207 -11.18 5.11 -2.66
CA PRO A 207 -12.51 4.88 -3.21
C PRO A 207 -12.40 3.99 -4.45
N ARG A 208 -13.25 2.98 -4.57
CA ARG A 208 -13.36 2.19 -5.80
C ARG A 208 -14.03 3.05 -6.88
N GLU A 209 -13.46 3.01 -8.09
CA GLU A 209 -13.97 3.74 -9.26
C GLU A 209 -15.35 3.27 -9.75
N SER A 210 -15.93 2.22 -9.18
CA SER A 210 -17.21 1.66 -9.65
C SER A 210 -18.25 1.57 -8.54
N PRO A 211 -19.09 2.61 -8.37
CA PRO A 211 -20.21 2.59 -7.42
C PRO A 211 -21.26 1.51 -7.70
N GLU A 212 -21.30 1.00 -8.94
CA GLU A 212 -22.32 0.04 -9.40
C GLU A 212 -22.16 -1.38 -8.83
N SER A 213 -20.96 -1.75 -8.38
CA SER A 213 -20.69 -3.12 -7.90
C SER A 213 -21.28 -3.42 -6.51
N GLY A 214 -21.65 -2.40 -5.73
CA GLY A 214 -22.12 -2.56 -4.34
C GLY A 214 -21.06 -3.10 -3.38
N ILE A 215 -19.78 -3.17 -3.83
CA ILE A 215 -18.63 -3.63 -3.04
C ILE A 215 -17.82 -2.41 -2.62
N GLU A 216 -17.56 -2.30 -1.33
CA GLU A 216 -16.78 -1.20 -0.73
C GLU A 216 -15.43 -1.73 -0.23
N VAL A 217 -14.39 -0.87 -0.32
CA VAL A 217 -13.13 -1.10 0.40
C VAL A 217 -13.32 -0.59 1.83
N VAL A 218 -13.38 -1.50 2.78
CA VAL A 218 -13.61 -1.19 4.21
C VAL A 218 -12.35 -1.32 5.06
N LEU A 219 -11.30 -1.94 4.53
CA LEU A 219 -9.98 -2.08 5.14
C LEU A 219 -8.92 -1.83 4.07
N ASN A 220 -7.88 -1.08 4.44
CA ASN A 220 -6.69 -0.90 3.60
C ASN A 220 -5.47 -0.83 4.52
N TRP A 221 -4.73 -1.92 4.63
CA TRP A 221 -3.66 -2.12 5.59
C TRP A 221 -2.38 -2.55 4.92
N ALA A 222 -1.24 -2.14 5.49
CA ALA A 222 0.06 -2.67 5.15
C ALA A 222 0.70 -3.34 6.37
N PHE A 223 1.34 -4.47 6.13
CA PHE A 223 2.05 -5.26 7.13
C PHE A 223 3.48 -5.47 6.69
N LEU A 224 4.42 -5.24 7.60
CA LEU A 224 5.80 -5.63 7.42
C LEU A 224 6.01 -6.99 8.08
N LEU A 225 6.27 -8.02 7.30
CA LEU A 225 6.36 -9.41 7.76
C LEU A 225 7.78 -9.95 7.62
N PRO A 226 8.29 -10.71 8.60
CA PRO A 226 9.42 -11.59 8.34
C PRO A 226 9.08 -12.54 7.17
N LYS A 227 10.00 -12.72 6.21
CA LYS A 227 9.79 -13.63 5.06
C LYS A 227 9.32 -15.02 5.48
N SER A 228 9.85 -15.51 6.62
CA SER A 228 9.46 -16.81 7.19
C SER A 228 8.02 -16.86 7.71
N ALA A 229 7.40 -15.71 8.04
CA ALA A 229 6.04 -15.65 8.55
C ALA A 229 4.98 -15.60 7.42
N THR A 230 5.36 -15.32 6.18
CA THR A 230 4.44 -15.14 5.05
C THR A 230 3.49 -16.32 4.83
N PRO A 231 3.92 -17.61 4.88
CA PRO A 231 2.98 -18.73 4.69
C PRO A 231 1.91 -18.79 5.79
N ALA A 232 2.29 -18.58 7.04
CA ALA A 232 1.36 -18.55 8.16
C ALA A 232 0.40 -17.36 8.11
N PHE A 233 0.89 -16.20 7.65
CA PHE A 233 0.07 -15.01 7.44
C PHE A 233 -0.99 -15.24 6.35
N ARG A 234 -0.61 -15.86 5.22
CA ARG A 234 -1.56 -16.26 4.17
C ARG A 234 -2.63 -17.22 4.68
N ALA A 235 -2.23 -18.20 5.48
CA ALA A 235 -3.19 -19.14 6.09
C ALA A 235 -4.19 -18.41 7.00
N ARG A 236 -3.76 -17.39 7.76
CA ARG A 236 -4.67 -16.57 8.59
C ARG A 236 -5.64 -15.75 7.75
N ILE A 237 -5.20 -15.17 6.64
CA ILE A 237 -6.09 -14.46 5.70
C ILE A 237 -7.18 -15.41 5.20
N ASN A 238 -6.81 -16.64 4.80
CA ASN A 238 -7.78 -17.65 4.35
C ASN A 238 -8.79 -18.02 5.45
N GLN A 239 -8.33 -18.20 6.69
CA GLN A 239 -9.21 -18.47 7.84
C GLN A 239 -10.20 -17.32 8.10
N VAL A 240 -9.74 -16.07 7.98
CA VAL A 240 -10.62 -14.89 8.09
C VAL A 240 -11.64 -14.89 6.96
N ASN A 241 -11.22 -15.19 5.72
CA ASN A 241 -12.11 -15.25 4.57
C ASN A 241 -13.17 -16.36 4.75
N GLU A 242 -12.79 -17.57 5.16
CA GLU A 242 -13.73 -18.66 5.45
C GLU A 242 -14.74 -18.25 6.51
N LYS A 243 -14.29 -17.61 7.59
CA LYS A 243 -15.17 -17.18 8.70
C LYS A 243 -16.18 -16.11 8.28
N HIS A 244 -15.77 -15.19 7.40
CA HIS A 244 -16.56 -13.98 7.08
C HIS A 244 -17.19 -14.00 5.69
N ALA A 245 -16.96 -15.05 4.86
CA ALA A 245 -17.49 -15.17 3.51
C ALA A 245 -19.02 -15.02 3.45
N MET A 246 -19.74 -15.66 4.38
CA MET A 246 -21.20 -15.55 4.47
C MET A 246 -21.67 -14.15 4.86
N GLY A 247 -20.84 -13.39 5.57
CA GLY A 247 -21.06 -11.99 5.93
C GLY A 247 -20.67 -10.99 4.83
N GLY A 248 -20.25 -11.46 3.65
CA GLY A 248 -19.91 -10.60 2.51
C GLY A 248 -18.58 -9.84 2.66
N LEU A 249 -17.74 -10.17 3.64
CA LEU A 249 -16.40 -9.61 3.81
C LEU A 249 -15.34 -10.57 3.25
N VAL A 250 -14.50 -10.05 2.36
CA VAL A 250 -13.36 -10.77 1.77
C VAL A 250 -12.10 -9.94 1.92
N LEU A 251 -11.02 -10.58 2.37
CA LEU A 251 -9.70 -9.99 2.43
C LEU A 251 -8.89 -10.39 1.18
N GLU A 252 -8.39 -9.40 0.46
CA GLU A 252 -7.43 -9.56 -0.62
C GLU A 252 -6.02 -9.28 -0.11
N LEU A 253 -5.09 -10.20 -0.39
CA LEU A 253 -3.68 -10.06 -0.06
C LEU A 253 -2.88 -9.81 -1.34
N SER A 254 -2.05 -8.76 -1.36
CA SER A 254 -1.14 -8.45 -2.46
C SER A 254 0.26 -8.11 -1.97
N GLY A 255 1.27 -8.44 -2.78
CA GLY A 255 2.69 -8.29 -2.47
C GLY A 255 3.50 -9.54 -2.83
N PRO A 256 4.79 -9.59 -2.48
CA PRO A 256 5.48 -8.58 -1.66
C PRO A 256 5.75 -7.28 -2.43
N TRP A 257 5.56 -6.15 -1.76
CA TRP A 257 5.83 -4.81 -2.27
C TRP A 257 7.13 -4.25 -1.70
N PRO A 258 7.80 -3.32 -2.38
CA PRO A 258 8.83 -2.51 -1.74
C PRO A 258 8.25 -1.75 -0.55
N PRO A 259 9.01 -1.59 0.56
CA PRO A 259 8.43 -1.18 1.84
C PRO A 259 8.15 0.33 1.94
N TYR A 260 7.38 0.87 0.98
CA TYR A 260 7.03 2.29 0.90
C TYR A 260 6.31 2.83 2.14
N ARG A 261 5.43 2.01 2.73
CA ARG A 261 4.59 2.42 3.86
C ARG A 261 5.36 2.52 5.17
N PHE A 262 6.54 1.94 5.22
CA PHE A 262 7.39 1.86 6.40
C PHE A 262 8.62 2.75 6.32
N VAL A 263 8.80 3.50 5.23
CA VAL A 263 9.90 4.48 5.06
C VAL A 263 9.78 5.56 6.12
N PRO A 264 10.86 5.86 6.87
CA PRO A 264 10.85 6.94 7.84
C PRO A 264 10.65 8.30 7.14
N PRO A 265 10.12 9.31 7.83
CA PRO A 265 10.00 10.64 7.28
C PRO A 265 11.39 11.24 7.06
N LEU A 266 11.91 11.08 5.86
CA LEU A 266 13.11 11.76 5.38
C LEU A 266 12.67 13.06 4.72
N SER A 267 13.23 14.19 5.12
CA SER A 267 12.99 15.47 4.44
C SER A 267 13.73 15.44 3.11
N ILE A 268 13.21 14.66 2.16
CA ILE A 268 13.65 14.72 0.76
C ILE A 268 13.04 16.02 0.23
N GLY A 269 13.79 17.11 0.36
CA GLY A 269 13.39 18.37 -0.21
C GLY A 269 13.35 18.22 -1.73
N ALA A 270 12.17 18.25 -2.30
CA ALA A 270 12.02 18.73 -3.66
C ALA A 270 12.47 20.19 -3.65
N THR A 271 13.76 20.42 -3.82
CA THR A 271 14.26 21.77 -4.09
C THR A 271 14.75 21.75 -5.54
N PRO A 272 14.09 22.52 -6.40
CA PRO A 272 14.59 22.77 -7.75
C PRO A 272 15.97 23.42 -7.74
#